data_50e680608bcf79fd6f8efa6ed1fcbfe1
#
_entry.id   50e680608bcf79fd6f8efa6ed1fcbfe1
#
_cell.length_a   1.000
_cell.length_b   1.000
_cell.length_c   1.000
_cell.angle_alpha   90.00
_cell.angle_beta   90.00
_cell.angle_gamma   90.00
#
_symmetry.space_group_name_H-M   'P 1'
#
loop_
_entity.id
_entity.type
_entity.pdbx_description
1 polymer ?
#
loop_
_entity_poly.entity_id
_entity_poly.type
_entity_poly.pdbx_seq_one_letter_code
_entity_poly.pdbx_strand_id
1 'polypeptide(L)'
;MDSYRPAPHGVEAPRRHSIGWLIPSLILVIIAAGWCAFWFYAAERSKEMMAGWIEREQRSGRIYTCVDQSLGGFPFRIEYRCATAGAELPNAKPPVTLAATSILAAVQIYQPTLLLAEIEGPLTVADPGQPPKMTADWSLAQISLRGTPRAPQRISFVTDEMTLDRNDEDKPQRIFNASRAELHGRLSKGTVRENPVIDIATSLVAASAPELHPLAKQPFDFATDARLVGLKNFEPKAWPERFREIQQANGRIKVRNLRLRQGDLLAVAKGSLKLTPSGYLEGELQVTATGVEKILPALGVEALARSGGSRSERLGAALNFLDKMAPGAIAGAVSLLGEQTELEGRRATKMPLRFKDGVATLGPVKLGQTPPLF
;
A
#
# COMPACT_ATOMS: atom_id res chain seq x y z
N MET A 1 -81.82 30.61 -63.09
CA MET A 1 -81.82 29.18 -62.65
C MET A 1 -80.39 28.68 -62.73
N ASP A 2 -79.65 28.92 -61.68
CA ASP A 2 -78.25 28.50 -61.59
C ASP A 2 -78.15 27.15 -60.90
N SER A 3 -77.59 26.19 -61.66
CA SER A 3 -77.37 24.81 -61.21
C SER A 3 -76.11 24.73 -60.37
N TYR A 4 -76.27 24.65 -59.10
CA TYR A 4 -75.14 24.36 -58.15
C TYR A 4 -74.72 22.90 -58.26
N ARG A 5 -73.49 22.62 -58.78
CA ARG A 5 -72.86 21.30 -58.75
C ARG A 5 -72.00 21.23 -57.51
N PRO A 6 -72.21 20.24 -56.60
CA PRO A 6 -71.29 20.03 -55.52
C PRO A 6 -70.00 19.42 -56.04
N ALA A 7 -68.81 19.89 -55.46
CA ALA A 7 -67.50 19.37 -55.74
C ALA A 7 -67.33 17.93 -55.21
N PRO A 8 -66.59 17.07 -55.91
CA PRO A 8 -66.38 15.70 -55.44
C PRO A 8 -65.53 15.71 -54.18
N HIS A 9 -65.99 14.97 -53.17
CA HIS A 9 -65.21 14.72 -51.96
C HIS A 9 -63.93 14.03 -52.33
N GLY A 10 -62.78 14.71 -52.06
CA GLY A 10 -61.45 14.14 -52.25
C GLY A 10 -61.27 12.94 -51.30
N VAL A 11 -61.02 11.79 -51.88
CA VAL A 11 -60.59 10.58 -51.15
C VAL A 11 -59.19 10.87 -50.56
N GLU A 12 -59.13 11.06 -49.25
CA GLU A 12 -57.81 11.15 -48.54
C GLU A 12 -57.04 9.84 -48.79
N ALA A 13 -55.91 9.95 -49.50
CA ALA A 13 -55.02 8.83 -49.69
C ALA A 13 -54.51 8.33 -48.35
N PRO A 14 -54.47 7.02 -48.09
CA PRO A 14 -53.95 6.48 -46.80
C PRO A 14 -52.56 6.94 -46.62
N ARG A 15 -52.25 7.66 -45.48
CA ARG A 15 -50.92 8.02 -45.05
C ARG A 15 -50.12 6.76 -44.93
N ARG A 16 -49.21 6.49 -45.85
CA ARG A 16 -48.20 5.46 -45.73
C ARG A 16 -47.31 5.83 -44.53
N HIS A 17 -47.55 5.16 -43.41
CA HIS A 17 -46.59 5.24 -42.28
C HIS A 17 -45.25 4.79 -42.78
N SER A 18 -44.31 5.74 -42.91
CA SER A 18 -42.96 5.44 -43.34
C SER A 18 -42.31 4.59 -42.25
N ILE A 19 -42.08 3.30 -42.52
CA ILE A 19 -41.40 2.33 -41.63
C ILE A 19 -39.98 2.83 -41.28
N GLY A 20 -39.50 3.87 -41.98
CA GLY A 20 -38.15 4.43 -41.78
C GLY A 20 -37.82 4.88 -40.36
N TRP A 21 -38.84 5.31 -39.56
CA TRP A 21 -38.60 5.70 -38.18
C TRP A 21 -38.35 4.49 -37.23
N LEU A 22 -38.72 3.27 -37.63
CA LEU A 22 -38.47 2.04 -36.86
C LEU A 22 -37.03 1.55 -37.05
N ILE A 23 -36.33 1.94 -38.09
CA ILE A 23 -34.95 1.49 -38.37
C ILE A 23 -33.99 1.84 -37.26
N PRO A 24 -33.94 3.08 -36.71
CA PRO A 24 -33.05 3.41 -35.60
C PRO A 24 -33.38 2.59 -34.35
N SER A 25 -34.65 2.37 -34.04
CA SER A 25 -35.08 1.55 -32.90
C SER A 25 -34.70 0.09 -33.07
N LEU A 26 -34.82 -0.46 -34.27
CA LEU A 26 -34.38 -1.83 -34.55
C LEU A 26 -32.87 -1.99 -34.43
N ILE A 27 -32.10 -1.04 -34.93
CA ILE A 27 -30.61 -1.02 -34.78
C ILE A 27 -30.22 -1.00 -33.30
N LEU A 28 -30.90 -0.14 -32.50
CA LEU A 28 -30.63 -0.05 -31.06
C LEU A 28 -30.90 -1.39 -30.34
N VAL A 29 -32.04 -2.06 -30.70
CA VAL A 29 -32.39 -3.38 -30.15
C VAL A 29 -31.33 -4.44 -30.53
N ILE A 30 -30.86 -4.44 -31.76
CA ILE A 30 -29.82 -5.38 -32.23
C ILE A 30 -28.51 -5.14 -31.48
N ILE A 31 -28.09 -3.87 -31.30
CA ILE A 31 -26.90 -3.51 -30.53
C ILE A 31 -27.05 -3.97 -29.07
N ALA A 32 -28.22 -3.70 -28.45
CA ALA A 32 -28.49 -4.10 -27.08
C ALA A 32 -28.48 -5.64 -26.92
N ALA A 33 -29.09 -6.37 -27.84
CA ALA A 33 -29.08 -7.84 -27.83
C ALA A 33 -27.65 -8.39 -28.01
N GLY A 34 -26.88 -7.81 -28.95
CA GLY A 34 -25.48 -8.17 -29.15
C GLY A 34 -24.61 -7.88 -27.91
N TRP A 35 -24.87 -6.75 -27.24
CA TRP A 35 -24.20 -6.41 -25.98
C TRP A 35 -24.54 -7.39 -24.86
N CYS A 36 -25.81 -7.76 -24.71
CA CYS A 36 -26.23 -8.77 -23.74
C CYS A 36 -25.54 -10.11 -24.00
N ALA A 37 -25.58 -10.59 -25.24
CA ALA A 37 -24.90 -11.84 -25.63
C ALA A 37 -23.39 -11.80 -25.32
N PHE A 38 -22.74 -10.69 -25.66
CA PHE A 38 -21.33 -10.47 -25.35
C PHE A 38 -21.07 -10.49 -23.84
N TRP A 39 -21.92 -9.86 -23.02
CA TRP A 39 -21.76 -9.85 -21.56
C TRP A 39 -21.85 -11.27 -20.98
N PHE A 40 -22.84 -12.06 -21.38
CA PHE A 40 -22.99 -13.45 -20.90
C PHE A 40 -21.79 -14.31 -21.33
N TYR A 41 -21.31 -14.13 -22.54
CA TYR A 41 -20.08 -14.81 -23.00
C TYR A 41 -18.86 -14.42 -22.16
N ALA A 42 -18.66 -13.12 -21.91
CA ALA A 42 -17.54 -12.62 -21.10
C ALA A 42 -17.65 -13.10 -19.64
N ALA A 43 -18.86 -13.13 -19.08
CA ALA A 43 -19.13 -13.64 -17.75
C ALA A 43 -18.75 -15.13 -17.61
N GLU A 44 -19.14 -15.97 -18.58
CA GLU A 44 -18.77 -17.39 -18.55
C GLU A 44 -17.25 -17.61 -18.71
N ARG A 45 -16.62 -16.86 -19.62
CA ARG A 45 -15.15 -16.93 -19.76
C ARG A 45 -14.43 -16.46 -18.49
N SER A 46 -14.99 -15.50 -17.75
CA SER A 46 -14.41 -15.05 -16.48
C SER A 46 -14.47 -16.13 -15.39
N LYS A 47 -15.55 -16.93 -15.33
CA LYS A 47 -15.66 -18.09 -14.43
C LYS A 47 -14.59 -19.13 -14.72
N GLU A 48 -14.42 -19.49 -16.00
CA GLU A 48 -13.39 -20.46 -16.42
C GLU A 48 -11.98 -19.97 -16.07
N MET A 49 -11.70 -18.66 -16.31
CA MET A 49 -10.40 -18.07 -15.95
C MET A 49 -10.15 -18.09 -14.46
N MET A 50 -11.18 -17.79 -13.65
CA MET A 50 -11.09 -17.82 -12.18
C MET A 50 -10.87 -19.25 -11.67
N ALA A 51 -11.65 -20.22 -12.15
CA ALA A 51 -11.49 -21.64 -11.79
C ALA A 51 -10.06 -22.12 -12.13
N GLY A 52 -9.59 -21.83 -13.34
CA GLY A 52 -8.24 -22.20 -13.74
C GLY A 52 -7.14 -21.46 -12.97
N TRP A 53 -7.41 -20.26 -12.45
CA TRP A 53 -6.50 -19.56 -11.56
C TRP A 53 -6.46 -20.25 -10.19
N ILE A 54 -7.60 -20.51 -9.57
CA ILE A 54 -7.70 -21.19 -8.27
C ILE A 54 -6.96 -22.55 -8.32
N GLU A 55 -7.17 -23.34 -9.37
CA GLU A 55 -6.50 -24.62 -9.54
C GLU A 55 -4.97 -24.50 -9.65
N ARG A 56 -4.46 -23.51 -10.37
CA ARG A 56 -3.01 -23.23 -10.43
C ARG A 56 -2.45 -22.82 -9.06
N GLU A 57 -3.16 -22.00 -8.33
CA GLU A 57 -2.77 -21.59 -6.99
C GLU A 57 -2.75 -22.77 -6.02
N GLN A 58 -3.75 -23.65 -6.08
CA GLN A 58 -3.81 -24.86 -5.28
C GLN A 58 -2.63 -25.79 -5.57
N ARG A 59 -2.26 -25.97 -6.84
CA ARG A 59 -1.05 -26.74 -7.22
C ARG A 59 0.25 -26.10 -6.71
N SER A 60 0.24 -24.79 -6.47
CA SER A 60 1.35 -24.05 -5.86
C SER A 60 1.30 -24.06 -4.33
N GLY A 61 0.36 -24.79 -3.73
CA GLY A 61 0.18 -24.88 -2.27
C GLY A 61 -0.46 -23.65 -1.65
N ARG A 62 -1.24 -22.88 -2.40
CA ARG A 62 -2.08 -21.79 -1.90
C ARG A 62 -3.53 -22.13 -2.14
N ILE A 63 -4.28 -22.34 -1.06
CA ILE A 63 -5.67 -22.79 -1.10
C ILE A 63 -6.56 -21.58 -0.82
N TYR A 64 -7.40 -21.23 -1.80
CA TYR A 64 -8.39 -20.16 -1.66
C TYR A 64 -9.78 -20.76 -1.54
N THR A 65 -10.54 -20.30 -0.56
CA THR A 65 -11.92 -20.70 -0.32
C THR A 65 -12.85 -19.50 -0.52
N CYS A 66 -13.99 -19.74 -1.13
CA CYS A 66 -15.03 -18.76 -1.35
C CYS A 66 -16.38 -19.43 -1.12
N VAL A 67 -17.07 -19.03 -0.06
CA VAL A 67 -18.42 -19.51 0.25
C VAL A 67 -19.43 -18.58 -0.39
N ASP A 68 -20.55 -19.14 -0.86
CA ASP A 68 -21.65 -18.40 -1.53
C ASP A 68 -21.15 -17.47 -2.63
N GLN A 69 -20.39 -18.08 -3.55
CA GLN A 69 -19.84 -17.37 -4.70
C GLN A 69 -20.97 -16.95 -5.65
N SER A 70 -21.01 -15.66 -6.01
CA SER A 70 -21.93 -15.12 -7.00
C SER A 70 -21.20 -14.29 -8.05
N LEU A 71 -21.77 -14.29 -9.27
CA LEU A 71 -21.30 -13.48 -10.38
C LEU A 71 -22.42 -12.56 -10.85
N GLY A 72 -22.12 -11.24 -10.95
CA GLY A 72 -23.09 -10.21 -11.29
C GLY A 72 -22.47 -9.07 -12.10
N GLY A 73 -23.11 -7.88 -12.03
CA GLY A 73 -22.59 -6.63 -12.62
C GLY A 73 -23.09 -6.33 -14.04
N PHE A 74 -24.08 -7.09 -14.57
CA PHE A 74 -24.74 -6.79 -15.85
C PHE A 74 -25.26 -5.33 -15.87
N PRO A 75 -25.14 -4.61 -16.98
CA PRO A 75 -24.57 -5.02 -18.27
C PRO A 75 -23.13 -4.51 -18.50
N PHE A 76 -22.49 -3.76 -17.58
CA PHE A 76 -21.26 -3.02 -17.87
C PHE A 76 -20.01 -3.53 -17.16
N ARG A 77 -20.16 -4.38 -16.16
CA ARG A 77 -19.07 -4.93 -15.38
C ARG A 77 -19.29 -6.41 -15.07
N ILE A 78 -18.24 -7.08 -14.70
CA ILE A 78 -18.26 -8.43 -14.15
C ILE A 78 -17.85 -8.31 -12.70
N GLU A 79 -18.71 -8.74 -11.78
CA GLU A 79 -18.48 -8.73 -10.35
C GLU A 79 -18.43 -10.15 -9.84
N TYR A 80 -17.37 -10.46 -9.13
CA TYR A 80 -17.18 -11.67 -8.35
C TYR A 80 -17.36 -11.34 -6.88
N ARG A 81 -18.30 -12.01 -6.22
CA ARG A 81 -18.58 -11.80 -4.80
C ARG A 81 -18.42 -13.13 -4.06
N CYS A 82 -17.70 -13.09 -2.93
CA CYS A 82 -17.62 -14.16 -1.94
C CYS A 82 -18.21 -13.66 -0.64
N ALA A 83 -19.22 -14.32 -0.10
CA ALA A 83 -19.81 -13.95 1.19
C ALA A 83 -18.88 -14.29 2.38
N THR A 84 -17.99 -15.28 2.21
CA THR A 84 -16.90 -15.56 3.13
C THR A 84 -15.69 -15.98 2.31
N ALA A 85 -14.57 -15.26 2.49
CA ALA A 85 -13.35 -15.53 1.75
C ALA A 85 -12.26 -16.03 2.69
N GLY A 86 -11.53 -17.07 2.28
CA GLY A 86 -10.42 -17.62 3.02
C GLY A 86 -9.21 -17.90 2.14
N ALA A 87 -8.03 -17.91 2.76
CA ALA A 87 -6.81 -18.35 2.11
C ALA A 87 -5.94 -19.12 3.11
N GLU A 88 -5.51 -20.32 2.71
CA GLU A 88 -4.53 -21.11 3.47
C GLU A 88 -3.21 -21.14 2.71
N LEU A 89 -2.15 -20.77 3.40
CA LEU A 89 -0.79 -20.69 2.89
C LEU A 89 0.13 -21.64 3.66
N PRO A 90 -0.02 -22.96 3.49
CA PRO A 90 0.74 -23.95 4.27
C PRO A 90 2.24 -23.92 4.00
N ASN A 91 2.65 -23.44 2.83
CA ASN A 91 4.06 -23.31 2.45
C ASN A 91 4.70 -22.00 2.90
N ALA A 92 3.93 -21.08 3.52
CA ALA A 92 4.47 -19.88 4.17
C ALA A 92 5.30 -20.29 5.40
N LYS A 93 6.22 -19.43 5.82
CA LYS A 93 7.06 -19.67 7.01
C LYS A 93 6.93 -18.49 7.98
N PRO A 94 6.14 -18.61 9.05
CA PRO A 94 5.28 -19.77 9.43
C PRO A 94 4.07 -19.94 8.48
N PRO A 95 3.45 -21.14 8.46
CA PRO A 95 2.17 -21.36 7.78
C PRO A 95 1.08 -20.43 8.33
N VAL A 96 0.16 -19.96 7.47
CA VAL A 96 -0.85 -18.99 7.88
C VAL A 96 -2.19 -19.27 7.20
N THR A 97 -3.27 -19.05 7.94
CA THR A 97 -4.66 -19.03 7.46
C THR A 97 -5.21 -17.62 7.59
N LEU A 98 -5.84 -17.14 6.54
CA LEU A 98 -6.49 -15.84 6.45
C LEU A 98 -7.99 -16.05 6.23
N ALA A 99 -8.84 -15.25 6.90
CA ALA A 99 -10.28 -15.23 6.62
C ALA A 99 -10.79 -13.79 6.66
N ALA A 100 -11.65 -13.45 5.71
CA ALA A 100 -12.32 -12.16 5.62
C ALA A 100 -13.83 -12.36 5.52
N THR A 101 -14.60 -11.37 5.97
CA THR A 101 -16.07 -11.41 5.97
C THR A 101 -16.62 -11.51 4.56
N SER A 102 -16.18 -10.64 3.65
CA SER A 102 -16.53 -10.76 2.24
C SER A 102 -15.45 -10.16 1.33
N ILE A 103 -15.47 -10.56 0.07
CA ILE A 103 -14.68 -9.95 -1.00
C ILE A 103 -15.57 -9.70 -2.20
N LEU A 104 -15.52 -8.49 -2.75
CA LEU A 104 -16.09 -8.10 -4.02
C LEU A 104 -14.97 -7.73 -4.97
N ALA A 105 -14.83 -8.45 -6.07
CA ALA A 105 -13.89 -8.12 -7.15
C ALA A 105 -14.67 -7.74 -8.42
N ALA A 106 -14.34 -6.60 -9.02
CA ALA A 106 -15.04 -6.06 -10.17
C ALA A 106 -14.09 -5.66 -11.30
N VAL A 107 -14.48 -5.97 -12.52
CA VAL A 107 -13.79 -5.55 -13.75
C VAL A 107 -14.82 -4.96 -14.71
N GLN A 108 -14.54 -3.78 -15.26
CA GLN A 108 -15.38 -3.18 -16.28
C GLN A 108 -15.13 -3.85 -17.63
N ILE A 109 -16.18 -4.22 -18.37
CA ILE A 109 -16.04 -4.94 -19.65
C ILE A 109 -15.28 -4.11 -20.69
N TYR A 110 -15.46 -2.79 -20.68
CA TYR A 110 -14.77 -1.87 -21.59
C TYR A 110 -13.35 -1.48 -21.08
N GLN A 111 -12.98 -1.86 -19.85
CA GLN A 111 -11.64 -1.65 -19.29
C GLN A 111 -11.15 -2.91 -18.55
N PRO A 112 -10.93 -4.03 -19.27
CA PRO A 112 -10.65 -5.33 -18.66
C PRO A 112 -9.26 -5.40 -18.00
N THR A 113 -8.44 -4.37 -18.15
CA THR A 113 -7.11 -4.27 -17.53
C THR A 113 -7.11 -3.58 -16.17
N LEU A 114 -8.28 -3.17 -15.67
CA LEU A 114 -8.45 -2.59 -14.33
C LEU A 114 -9.36 -3.48 -13.49
N LEU A 115 -8.76 -4.19 -12.54
CA LEU A 115 -9.46 -4.91 -11.48
C LEU A 115 -9.56 -4.01 -10.27
N LEU A 116 -10.75 -3.90 -9.71
CA LEU A 116 -11.03 -3.30 -8.41
C LEU A 116 -11.53 -4.40 -7.48
N ALA A 117 -11.02 -4.43 -6.25
CA ALA A 117 -11.53 -5.34 -5.23
C ALA A 117 -11.76 -4.58 -3.92
N GLU A 118 -12.85 -4.91 -3.25
CA GLU A 118 -13.18 -4.46 -1.92
C GLU A 118 -13.17 -5.66 -0.99
N ILE A 119 -12.58 -5.48 0.19
CA ILE A 119 -12.50 -6.50 1.22
C ILE A 119 -13.25 -5.96 2.43
N GLU A 120 -14.24 -6.69 2.90
CA GLU A 120 -15.00 -6.36 4.10
C GLU A 120 -14.36 -7.03 5.31
N GLY A 121 -14.08 -6.22 6.32
CA GLY A 121 -13.51 -6.68 7.58
C GLY A 121 -14.50 -7.40 8.49
N PRO A 122 -14.03 -8.01 9.56
CA PRO A 122 -12.63 -8.15 9.92
C PRO A 122 -11.87 -9.18 9.07
N LEU A 123 -10.58 -8.93 8.83
CA LEU A 123 -9.65 -9.93 8.31
C LEU A 123 -8.91 -10.56 9.50
N THR A 124 -9.01 -11.85 9.64
CA THR A 124 -8.31 -12.60 10.69
C THR A 124 -7.11 -13.34 10.14
N VAL A 125 -6.06 -13.42 10.96
CA VAL A 125 -4.82 -14.16 10.68
C VAL A 125 -4.61 -15.18 11.78
N ALA A 126 -4.47 -16.46 11.41
CA ALA A 126 -4.30 -17.56 12.34
C ALA A 126 -3.20 -18.52 11.87
N ASP A 127 -2.65 -19.32 12.78
CA ASP A 127 -1.97 -20.56 12.41
C ASP A 127 -3.02 -21.59 11.95
N PRO A 128 -2.65 -22.53 11.07
CA PRO A 128 -3.59 -23.56 10.63
C PRO A 128 -4.23 -24.30 11.80
N GLY A 129 -5.58 -24.30 11.85
CA GLY A 129 -6.36 -24.97 12.89
C GLY A 129 -6.32 -24.31 14.29
N GLN A 130 -5.78 -23.11 14.40
CA GLN A 130 -5.73 -22.37 15.67
C GLN A 130 -6.65 -21.13 15.62
N PRO A 131 -7.04 -20.60 16.79
CA PRO A 131 -7.75 -19.32 16.88
C PRO A 131 -6.96 -18.17 16.22
N PRO A 132 -7.65 -17.11 15.78
CA PRO A 132 -6.99 -15.94 15.19
C PRO A 132 -5.99 -15.30 16.16
N LYS A 133 -4.74 -15.13 15.72
CA LYS A 133 -3.68 -14.40 16.45
C LYS A 133 -3.73 -12.90 16.22
N MET A 134 -4.23 -12.50 15.07
CA MET A 134 -4.34 -11.09 14.69
C MET A 134 -5.67 -10.85 13.99
N THR A 135 -6.23 -9.67 14.23
CA THR A 135 -7.45 -9.20 13.58
C THR A 135 -7.19 -7.80 13.04
N ALA A 136 -7.41 -7.62 11.75
CA ALA A 136 -7.40 -6.32 11.10
C ALA A 136 -8.84 -5.93 10.74
N ASP A 137 -9.22 -4.69 11.03
CA ASP A 137 -10.54 -4.15 10.71
C ASP A 137 -10.43 -2.76 10.09
N TRP A 138 -11.45 -2.34 9.35
CA TRP A 138 -11.51 -1.09 8.60
C TRP A 138 -12.95 -0.75 8.19
N SER A 139 -13.20 0.52 7.92
CA SER A 139 -14.47 0.94 7.33
C SER A 139 -14.49 0.73 5.80
N LEU A 140 -13.32 0.78 5.16
CA LEU A 140 -13.13 0.53 3.73
C LEU A 140 -11.74 -0.08 3.51
N ALA A 141 -11.66 -1.16 2.72
CA ALA A 141 -10.39 -1.63 2.15
C ALA A 141 -10.55 -1.93 0.68
N GLN A 142 -9.77 -1.24 -0.14
CA GLN A 142 -9.81 -1.36 -1.60
C GLN A 142 -8.45 -1.73 -2.16
N ILE A 143 -8.48 -2.66 -3.13
CA ILE A 143 -7.32 -3.01 -3.94
C ILE A 143 -7.65 -2.64 -5.38
N SER A 144 -6.74 -1.96 -6.07
CA SER A 144 -6.80 -1.80 -7.51
C SER A 144 -5.57 -2.41 -8.18
N LEU A 145 -5.79 -3.17 -9.23
CA LEU A 145 -4.73 -3.77 -10.03
C LEU A 145 -4.92 -3.34 -11.48
N ARG A 146 -3.93 -2.64 -12.02
CA ARG A 146 -3.90 -2.26 -13.44
C ARG A 146 -2.88 -3.11 -14.18
N GLY A 147 -3.26 -3.56 -15.37
CA GLY A 147 -2.49 -4.45 -16.23
C GLY A 147 -3.22 -5.78 -16.43
N THR A 148 -2.53 -6.74 -16.99
CA THR A 148 -3.06 -8.12 -17.09
C THR A 148 -2.51 -8.95 -15.94
N PRO A 149 -3.13 -10.09 -15.59
CA PRO A 149 -2.60 -10.99 -14.57
C PRO A 149 -1.16 -11.46 -14.82
N ARG A 150 -0.74 -11.50 -16.09
CA ARG A 150 0.63 -11.87 -16.50
C ARG A 150 1.60 -10.69 -16.57
N ALA A 151 1.08 -9.47 -16.62
CA ALA A 151 1.86 -8.24 -16.73
C ALA A 151 1.20 -7.11 -15.92
N PRO A 152 1.15 -7.22 -14.58
CA PRO A 152 0.66 -6.16 -13.71
C PRO A 152 1.57 -4.95 -13.82
N GLN A 153 0.97 -3.76 -13.98
CA GLN A 153 1.68 -2.49 -14.13
C GLN A 153 1.64 -1.65 -12.87
N ARG A 154 0.50 -1.68 -12.17
CA ARG A 154 0.28 -0.94 -10.93
C ARG A 154 -0.62 -1.73 -10.01
N ILE A 155 -0.28 -1.72 -8.73
CA ILE A 155 -1.14 -2.17 -7.65
C ILE A 155 -1.30 -1.02 -6.67
N SER A 156 -2.50 -0.85 -6.14
CA SER A 156 -2.77 0.09 -5.06
C SER A 156 -3.62 -0.60 -4.01
N PHE A 157 -3.33 -0.34 -2.76
CA PHE A 157 -4.10 -0.76 -1.60
C PHE A 157 -4.41 0.48 -0.76
N VAL A 158 -5.66 0.67 -0.41
CA VAL A 158 -6.15 1.81 0.36
C VAL A 158 -7.10 1.30 1.42
N THR A 159 -6.91 1.77 2.65
CA THR A 159 -7.82 1.50 3.75
C THR A 159 -8.18 2.77 4.49
N ASP A 160 -9.42 2.86 4.94
CA ASP A 160 -9.90 3.90 5.84
C ASP A 160 -10.25 3.29 7.21
N GLU A 161 -9.94 4.04 8.29
CA GLU A 161 -10.16 3.64 9.69
C GLU A 161 -9.54 2.27 10.03
N MET A 162 -8.34 2.02 9.51
CA MET A 162 -7.66 0.74 9.72
C MET A 162 -7.24 0.56 11.17
N THR A 163 -7.51 -0.63 11.68
CA THR A 163 -7.05 -1.08 12.99
C THR A 163 -6.43 -2.47 12.88
N LEU A 164 -5.40 -2.75 13.69
CA LEU A 164 -4.76 -4.05 13.78
C LEU A 164 -4.60 -4.41 15.25
N ASP A 165 -5.23 -5.49 15.64
CA ASP A 165 -5.20 -6.01 16.99
C ASP A 165 -4.46 -7.36 17.01
N ARG A 166 -3.62 -7.55 18.03
CA ARG A 166 -3.09 -8.86 18.39
C ARG A 166 -4.05 -9.48 19.40
N ASN A 167 -4.47 -10.70 19.13
CA ASN A 167 -5.39 -11.45 19.99
C ASN A 167 -4.57 -12.26 21.00
N ASP A 168 -4.27 -11.65 22.15
CA ASP A 168 -3.67 -12.34 23.29
C ASP A 168 -4.78 -13.05 24.09
N GLU A 169 -4.41 -14.06 24.92
CA GLU A 169 -5.36 -14.93 25.62
C GLU A 169 -6.38 -14.18 26.46
N ASP A 170 -6.03 -13.01 27.02
CA ASP A 170 -6.88 -12.26 27.91
C ASP A 170 -7.69 -11.16 27.22
N LYS A 171 -7.10 -10.40 26.31
CA LYS A 171 -7.76 -9.29 25.60
C LYS A 171 -7.05 -8.93 24.30
N PRO A 172 -7.81 -8.53 23.26
CA PRO A 172 -7.20 -7.95 22.06
C PRO A 172 -6.37 -6.70 22.40
N GLN A 173 -5.15 -6.64 21.91
CA GLN A 173 -4.24 -5.51 22.09
C GLN A 173 -4.07 -4.76 20.78
N ARG A 174 -4.42 -3.47 20.74
CA ARG A 174 -4.21 -2.61 19.59
C ARG A 174 -2.72 -2.38 19.34
N ILE A 175 -2.20 -2.89 18.22
CA ILE A 175 -0.79 -2.75 17.84
C ILE A 175 -0.58 -1.71 16.74
N PHE A 176 -1.64 -1.41 15.95
CA PHE A 176 -1.60 -0.38 14.92
C PHE A 176 -2.99 0.19 14.66
N ASN A 177 -3.06 1.47 14.35
CA ASN A 177 -4.24 2.10 13.74
C ASN A 177 -3.82 3.26 12.84
N ALA A 178 -4.66 3.59 11.87
CA ALA A 178 -4.52 4.76 11.01
C ALA A 178 -5.91 5.18 10.51
N SER A 179 -6.17 6.48 10.42
CA SER A 179 -7.41 6.97 9.81
C SER A 179 -7.44 6.68 8.31
N ARG A 180 -6.27 6.68 7.66
CA ARG A 180 -6.10 6.25 6.27
C ARG A 180 -4.71 5.67 6.05
N ALA A 181 -4.64 4.53 5.36
CA ALA A 181 -3.38 3.94 4.94
C ALA A 181 -3.42 3.62 3.44
N GLU A 182 -2.37 4.01 2.73
CA GLU A 182 -2.24 3.79 1.30
C GLU A 182 -0.88 3.17 0.97
N LEU A 183 -0.89 2.19 0.07
CA LEU A 183 0.31 1.58 -0.50
C LEU A 183 0.12 1.46 -2.01
N HIS A 184 1.03 2.06 -2.76
CA HIS A 184 1.02 2.03 -4.22
C HIS A 184 2.33 1.47 -4.74
N GLY A 185 2.24 0.49 -5.61
CA GLY A 185 3.37 -0.07 -6.35
C GLY A 185 3.20 0.12 -7.85
N ARG A 186 4.23 0.55 -8.56
CA ARG A 186 4.22 0.71 -10.01
C ARG A 186 5.48 0.15 -10.62
N LEU A 187 5.31 -0.69 -11.63
CA LEU A 187 6.41 -1.12 -12.49
C LEU A 187 6.88 0.08 -13.34
N SER A 188 8.09 0.55 -13.08
CA SER A 188 8.68 1.72 -13.74
C SER A 188 9.55 1.33 -14.95
N LYS A 189 10.25 0.19 -14.86
CA LYS A 189 11.08 -0.39 -15.92
C LYS A 189 11.11 -1.90 -15.81
N GLY A 190 11.51 -2.59 -16.88
CA GLY A 190 11.56 -4.05 -16.95
C GLY A 190 10.17 -4.68 -17.03
N THR A 191 10.08 -5.95 -16.73
CA THR A 191 8.85 -6.73 -16.67
C THR A 191 8.76 -7.45 -15.33
N VAL A 192 7.60 -8.00 -14.98
CA VAL A 192 7.46 -8.81 -13.75
C VAL A 192 8.36 -10.05 -13.72
N ARG A 193 8.83 -10.47 -14.89
CA ARG A 193 9.70 -11.65 -15.04
C ARG A 193 11.17 -11.32 -15.20
N GLU A 194 11.49 -10.07 -15.54
CA GLU A 194 12.86 -9.70 -15.89
C GLU A 194 13.18 -8.28 -15.43
N ASN A 195 14.12 -8.19 -14.48
CA ASN A 195 14.72 -6.96 -13.95
C ASN A 195 13.72 -5.83 -13.66
N PRO A 196 12.64 -6.08 -12.90
CA PRO A 196 11.67 -5.06 -12.57
C PRO A 196 12.30 -3.94 -11.73
N VAL A 197 12.00 -2.71 -12.10
CA VAL A 197 12.24 -1.53 -11.27
C VAL A 197 10.88 -1.03 -10.78
N ILE A 198 10.72 -0.93 -9.46
CA ILE A 198 9.45 -0.60 -8.83
C ILE A 198 9.53 0.79 -8.20
N ASP A 199 8.54 1.62 -8.47
CA ASP A 199 8.23 2.79 -7.67
C ASP A 199 7.19 2.40 -6.61
N ILE A 200 7.48 2.72 -5.35
CA ILE A 200 6.63 2.43 -4.19
C ILE A 200 6.31 3.77 -3.53
N ALA A 201 5.03 4.02 -3.32
CA ALA A 201 4.57 5.15 -2.51
C ALA A 201 3.69 4.63 -1.37
N THR A 202 3.91 5.17 -0.18
CA THR A 202 3.12 4.85 1.03
C THR A 202 2.66 6.13 1.68
N SER A 203 1.44 6.14 2.17
CA SER A 203 0.88 7.23 2.96
C SER A 203 0.13 6.67 4.16
N LEU A 204 0.40 7.22 5.34
CA LEU A 204 -0.31 6.94 6.59
C LEU A 204 -0.78 8.27 7.16
N VAL A 205 -2.04 8.36 7.54
CA VAL A 205 -2.64 9.55 8.14
C VAL A 205 -3.11 9.21 9.55
N ALA A 206 -2.73 10.04 10.51
CA ALA A 206 -3.04 9.87 11.93
C ALA A 206 -2.73 8.44 12.43
N ALA A 207 -1.61 7.86 11.97
CA ALA A 207 -1.21 6.52 12.33
C ALA A 207 -0.65 6.46 13.75
N SER A 208 -0.86 5.34 14.42
CA SER A 208 -0.26 5.03 15.71
C SER A 208 0.19 3.57 15.73
N ALA A 209 1.37 3.31 16.29
CA ALA A 209 1.97 1.98 16.39
C ALA A 209 2.71 1.84 17.74
N PRO A 210 1.96 1.70 18.85
CA PRO A 210 2.49 1.84 20.22
C PRO A 210 3.58 0.82 20.58
N GLU A 211 3.59 -0.35 19.93
CA GLU A 211 4.59 -1.39 20.16
C GLU A 211 5.89 -1.16 19.38
N LEU A 212 5.82 -0.42 18.27
CA LEU A 212 6.98 -0.18 17.43
C LEU A 212 8.00 0.73 18.11
N HIS A 213 7.53 1.83 18.71
CA HIS A 213 8.37 2.80 19.40
C HIS A 213 7.51 3.68 20.32
N PRO A 214 8.03 4.15 21.49
CA PRO A 214 7.30 5.06 22.37
C PRO A 214 6.76 6.32 21.69
N LEU A 215 7.50 6.91 20.74
CA LEU A 215 7.05 8.05 19.94
C LEU A 215 5.84 7.70 19.07
N ALA A 216 5.77 6.50 18.56
CA ALA A 216 4.69 6.06 17.69
C ALA A 216 3.37 5.75 18.45
N LYS A 217 3.34 5.93 19.77
CA LYS A 217 2.09 5.93 20.56
C LYS A 217 1.18 7.10 20.24
N GLN A 218 1.78 8.25 19.90
CA GLN A 218 1.03 9.42 19.47
C GLN A 218 0.80 9.40 17.96
N PRO A 219 -0.33 9.91 17.49
CA PRO A 219 -0.63 9.95 16.07
C PRO A 219 0.45 10.68 15.26
N PHE A 220 0.79 10.11 14.11
CA PHE A 220 1.71 10.70 13.15
C PHE A 220 1.20 10.54 11.71
N ASP A 221 1.61 11.46 10.84
CA ASP A 221 1.44 11.32 9.39
C ASP A 221 2.79 10.91 8.78
N PHE A 222 2.75 9.92 7.91
CA PHE A 222 3.93 9.44 7.21
C PHE A 222 3.64 9.31 5.72
N ALA A 223 4.55 9.81 4.88
CA ALA A 223 4.48 9.60 3.44
C ALA A 223 5.87 9.30 2.88
N THR A 224 5.96 8.38 1.97
CA THR A 224 7.23 8.11 1.26
C THR A 224 7.00 7.79 -0.20
N ASP A 225 7.98 8.17 -1.02
CA ASP A 225 8.12 7.81 -2.42
C ASP A 225 9.55 7.27 -2.62
N ALA A 226 9.63 6.00 -2.97
CA ALA A 226 10.89 5.31 -3.14
C ALA A 226 10.93 4.48 -4.43
N ARG A 227 12.13 4.27 -4.94
CA ARG A 227 12.40 3.39 -6.08
C ARG A 227 13.28 2.23 -5.66
N LEU A 228 12.81 1.02 -5.92
CA LEU A 228 13.56 -0.21 -5.69
C LEU A 228 14.14 -0.72 -7.01
N VAL A 229 15.43 -0.97 -7.00
CA VAL A 229 16.21 -1.51 -8.14
C VAL A 229 16.99 -2.74 -7.67
N GLY A 230 17.14 -3.73 -8.53
CA GLY A 230 17.93 -4.93 -8.22
C GLY A 230 17.10 -6.18 -7.99
N LEU A 231 15.81 -6.15 -8.28
CA LEU A 231 14.98 -7.35 -8.38
C LEU A 231 15.24 -8.07 -9.71
N LYS A 232 15.28 -9.40 -9.69
CA LYS A 232 15.35 -10.24 -10.90
C LYS A 232 13.97 -10.47 -11.51
N ASN A 233 12.99 -10.76 -10.65
CA ASN A 233 11.61 -11.04 -11.04
C ASN A 233 10.67 -10.89 -9.83
N PHE A 234 9.35 -11.11 -10.02
CA PHE A 234 8.34 -11.15 -8.95
C PHE A 234 7.94 -12.56 -8.53
N GLU A 235 8.74 -13.57 -8.80
CA GLU A 235 8.44 -14.91 -8.30
C GLU A 235 8.36 -14.89 -6.76
N PRO A 236 7.43 -15.64 -6.16
CA PRO A 236 7.33 -15.74 -4.71
C PRO A 236 8.63 -16.25 -4.10
N LYS A 237 9.20 -15.52 -3.17
CA LYS A 237 10.42 -15.86 -2.43
C LYS A 237 10.29 -15.36 -1.00
N ALA A 238 10.98 -16.02 -0.07
CA ALA A 238 11.13 -15.52 1.29
C ALA A 238 11.86 -14.16 1.30
N TRP A 239 11.50 -13.28 2.23
CA TRP A 239 12.10 -11.94 2.31
C TRP A 239 13.63 -11.96 2.42
N PRO A 240 14.28 -12.82 3.23
CA PRO A 240 15.72 -12.91 3.28
C PRO A 240 16.35 -13.25 1.92
N GLU A 241 15.76 -14.16 1.16
CA GLU A 241 16.22 -14.51 -0.19
C GLU A 241 16.07 -13.34 -1.16
N ARG A 242 14.96 -12.59 -1.04
CA ARG A 242 14.69 -11.40 -1.84
C ARG A 242 15.70 -10.30 -1.56
N PHE A 243 16.04 -10.06 -0.29
CA PHE A 243 17.07 -9.08 0.07
C PHE A 243 18.45 -9.48 -0.41
N ARG A 244 18.79 -10.78 -0.32
CA ARG A 244 20.04 -11.32 -0.87
C ARG A 244 20.11 -11.16 -2.39
N GLU A 245 19.01 -11.39 -3.11
CA GLU A 245 18.92 -11.15 -4.55
C GLU A 245 19.20 -9.67 -4.89
N ILE A 246 18.57 -8.74 -4.18
CA ILE A 246 18.79 -7.30 -4.35
C ILE A 246 20.23 -6.94 -4.08
N GLN A 247 20.85 -7.49 -3.02
CA GLN A 247 22.25 -7.27 -2.67
C GLN A 247 23.19 -7.76 -3.78
N GLN A 248 23.00 -9.00 -4.26
CA GLN A 248 23.82 -9.59 -5.32
C GLN A 248 23.71 -8.83 -6.66
N ALA A 249 22.56 -8.27 -6.95
CA ALA A 249 22.33 -7.40 -8.11
C ALA A 249 22.86 -5.97 -7.94
N ASN A 250 23.59 -5.69 -6.85
CA ASN A 250 24.02 -4.34 -6.44
C ASN A 250 22.84 -3.34 -6.43
N GLY A 251 21.68 -3.84 -5.98
CA GLY A 251 20.42 -3.12 -5.96
C GLY A 251 20.42 -1.97 -4.95
N ARG A 252 19.46 -1.07 -5.13
CA ARG A 252 19.35 0.16 -4.33
C ARG A 252 17.91 0.51 -4.05
N ILE A 253 17.67 1.07 -2.86
CA ILE A 253 16.45 1.76 -2.49
C ILE A 253 16.74 3.25 -2.59
N LYS A 254 16.18 3.92 -3.60
CA LYS A 254 16.27 5.37 -3.74
C LYS A 254 15.05 6.01 -3.12
N VAL A 255 15.21 6.61 -1.94
CA VAL A 255 14.19 7.42 -1.28
C VAL A 255 14.19 8.78 -1.97
N ARG A 256 13.15 9.06 -2.74
CA ARG A 256 12.97 10.34 -3.45
C ARG A 256 12.40 11.39 -2.53
N ASN A 257 11.46 10.96 -1.72
CA ASN A 257 10.82 11.77 -0.70
C ASN A 257 10.36 10.87 0.45
N LEU A 258 10.65 11.28 1.66
CA LEU A 258 10.07 10.77 2.89
C LEU A 258 9.64 11.98 3.70
N ARG A 259 8.43 11.95 4.23
CA ARG A 259 7.87 12.99 5.09
C ARG A 259 7.27 12.35 6.31
N LEU A 260 7.61 12.86 7.48
CA LEU A 260 7.04 12.48 8.77
C LEU A 260 6.58 13.75 9.46
N ARG A 261 5.34 13.76 9.93
CA ARG A 261 4.79 14.84 10.74
C ARG A 261 4.17 14.27 12.02
N GLN A 262 4.52 14.86 13.16
CA GLN A 262 3.97 14.49 14.45
C GLN A 262 3.95 15.74 15.35
N GLY A 263 2.77 16.30 15.61
CA GLY A 263 2.66 17.58 16.28
C GLY A 263 3.49 18.66 15.59
N ASP A 264 4.44 19.26 16.32
CA ASP A 264 5.35 20.31 15.78
C ASP A 264 6.53 19.73 14.99
N LEU A 265 6.83 18.43 15.15
CA LEU A 265 7.87 17.78 14.37
C LEU A 265 7.43 17.65 12.92
N LEU A 266 8.27 18.14 12.04
CA LEU A 266 8.20 17.87 10.62
C LEU A 266 9.59 17.45 10.15
N ALA A 267 9.71 16.25 9.59
CA ALA A 267 10.94 15.75 9.01
C ALA A 267 10.73 15.34 7.56
N VAL A 268 11.65 15.72 6.70
CA VAL A 268 11.73 15.23 5.31
C VAL A 268 13.08 14.60 5.08
N ALA A 269 13.12 13.55 4.26
CA ALA A 269 14.37 12.88 3.93
C ALA A 269 14.42 12.44 2.47
N LYS A 270 15.63 12.41 1.91
CA LYS A 270 15.93 11.87 0.58
C LYS A 270 17.31 11.26 0.55
N GLY A 271 17.53 10.25 -0.28
CA GLY A 271 18.84 9.62 -0.40
C GLY A 271 18.79 8.23 -1.02
N SER A 272 19.80 7.42 -0.74
CA SER A 272 19.88 6.07 -1.31
C SER A 272 20.51 5.11 -0.31
N LEU A 273 19.90 3.93 -0.22
CA LEU A 273 20.36 2.83 0.62
C LEU A 273 20.64 1.60 -0.26
N LYS A 274 21.61 0.81 0.13
CA LYS A 274 21.94 -0.50 -0.45
C LYS A 274 22.11 -1.51 0.68
N LEU A 275 22.30 -2.77 0.34
CA LEU A 275 22.57 -3.85 1.28
C LEU A 275 24.06 -4.25 1.19
N THR A 276 24.69 -4.46 2.34
CA THR A 276 26.01 -5.06 2.42
C THR A 276 25.94 -6.57 2.18
N PRO A 277 27.07 -7.25 1.87
CA PRO A 277 27.11 -8.71 1.82
C PRO A 277 26.64 -9.40 3.09
N SER A 278 26.78 -8.75 4.24
CA SER A 278 26.34 -9.22 5.57
C SER A 278 24.87 -8.89 5.87
N GLY A 279 24.10 -8.39 4.90
CA GLY A 279 22.67 -8.09 5.05
C GLY A 279 22.34 -6.76 5.74
N TYR A 280 23.33 -5.95 6.13
CA TYR A 280 23.06 -4.65 6.76
C TYR A 280 22.71 -3.58 5.73
N LEU A 281 21.90 -2.61 6.16
CA LEU A 281 21.68 -1.38 5.38
C LEU A 281 22.96 -0.55 5.36
N GLU A 282 23.28 0.01 4.20
CA GLU A 282 24.40 0.93 3.99
C GLU A 282 23.98 2.09 3.10
N GLY A 283 24.34 3.31 3.46
CA GLY A 283 24.03 4.51 2.68
C GLY A 283 23.68 5.70 3.53
N GLU A 284 23.17 6.74 2.88
CA GLU A 284 22.87 8.01 3.52
C GLU A 284 21.53 8.57 3.04
N LEU A 285 20.77 9.09 3.98
CA LEU A 285 19.61 9.93 3.75
C LEU A 285 19.89 11.33 4.30
N GLN A 286 19.70 12.35 3.49
CA GLN A 286 19.70 13.75 3.96
C GLN A 286 18.36 14.04 4.62
N VAL A 287 18.38 14.22 5.93
CA VAL A 287 17.20 14.55 6.74
C VAL A 287 17.18 16.03 7.04
N THR A 288 16.05 16.69 6.80
CA THR A 288 15.79 18.05 7.26
C THR A 288 14.60 17.99 8.21
N ALA A 289 14.76 18.47 9.43
CA ALA A 289 13.71 18.36 10.45
C ALA A 289 13.56 19.65 11.26
N THR A 290 12.30 19.97 11.62
CA THR A 290 11.93 20.99 12.60
C THR A 290 11.67 20.33 13.95
N GLY A 291 11.81 21.04 15.08
CA GLY A 291 11.42 20.53 16.40
C GLY A 291 12.25 19.32 16.88
N VAL A 292 13.46 19.15 16.36
CA VAL A 292 14.36 18.03 16.68
C VAL A 292 14.63 17.93 18.18
N GLU A 293 14.68 19.08 18.85
CA GLU A 293 14.90 19.18 20.29
C GLU A 293 13.85 18.44 21.12
N LYS A 294 12.63 18.31 20.62
CA LYS A 294 11.52 17.66 21.33
C LYS A 294 11.57 16.13 21.27
N ILE A 295 12.24 15.56 20.27
CA ILE A 295 12.27 14.10 20.04
C ILE A 295 13.56 13.44 20.48
N LEU A 296 14.64 14.19 20.64
CA LEU A 296 15.95 13.64 21.06
C LEU A 296 15.88 12.85 22.37
N PRO A 297 15.20 13.32 23.43
CA PRO A 297 15.05 12.54 24.66
C PRO A 297 14.34 11.22 24.43
N ALA A 298 13.29 11.20 23.62
CA ALA A 298 12.52 10.00 23.34
C ALA A 298 13.22 9.00 22.41
N LEU A 299 14.24 9.43 21.63
CA LEU A 299 15.10 8.55 20.87
C LEU A 299 16.18 7.86 21.75
N GLY A 300 16.16 8.11 23.06
CA GLY A 300 17.14 7.51 23.99
C GLY A 300 18.56 8.01 23.79
N VAL A 301 18.75 9.15 23.14
CA VAL A 301 20.07 9.76 22.85
C VAL A 301 20.86 9.97 24.14
N GLU A 302 20.17 10.29 25.24
CA GLU A 302 20.76 10.40 26.56
C GLU A 302 21.32 9.07 27.10
N ALA A 303 20.65 7.94 26.83
CA ALA A 303 21.12 6.62 27.21
C ALA A 303 22.33 6.17 26.39
N LEU A 304 22.39 6.58 25.11
CA LEU A 304 23.50 6.28 24.20
C LEU A 304 24.75 7.12 24.49
N ALA A 305 24.57 8.36 24.94
CA ALA A 305 25.67 9.18 25.43
C ALA A 305 26.40 8.56 26.65
N ARG A 306 25.69 7.69 27.41
CA ARG A 306 26.23 6.97 28.57
C ARG A 306 26.93 5.64 28.20
N SER A 307 26.66 5.05 27.02
CA SER A 307 27.11 3.70 26.66
C SER A 307 28.35 3.65 25.76
N GLY A 308 28.92 4.78 25.38
CA GLY A 308 30.12 4.86 24.53
C GLY A 308 31.41 5.03 25.31
N GLY A 309 32.50 4.37 24.90
CA GLY A 309 33.79 4.30 25.60
C GLY A 309 34.44 5.64 25.94
N SER A 310 35.54 5.63 26.67
CA SER A 310 36.14 6.70 27.51
C SER A 310 36.13 8.16 27.01
N ARG A 311 36.08 8.40 25.71
CA ARG A 311 35.98 9.74 25.10
C ARG A 311 34.52 10.20 24.95
N SER A 312 33.57 9.28 24.69
CA SER A 312 32.15 9.51 24.63
C SER A 312 31.50 9.59 26.01
N GLU A 313 32.08 8.91 27.04
CA GLU A 313 31.64 9.04 28.44
C GLU A 313 31.87 10.45 28.99
N ARG A 314 33.02 11.07 28.68
CA ARG A 314 33.33 12.45 29.08
C ARG A 314 32.41 13.45 28.38
N LEU A 315 32.11 13.22 27.08
CA LEU A 315 31.15 14.07 26.33
C LEU A 315 29.74 13.85 26.83
N GLY A 316 29.33 12.61 27.09
CA GLY A 316 28.02 12.27 27.65
C GLY A 316 27.80 12.84 29.06
N ALA A 317 28.83 12.76 29.93
CA ALA A 317 28.78 13.36 31.27
C ALA A 317 28.69 14.90 31.21
N ALA A 318 29.44 15.52 30.30
CA ALA A 318 29.39 16.98 30.09
C ALA A 318 28.04 17.44 29.52
N LEU A 319 27.48 16.70 28.58
CA LEU A 319 26.16 16.99 28.02
C LEU A 319 25.02 16.79 29.04
N ASN A 320 25.06 15.72 29.85
CA ASN A 320 24.13 15.52 30.95
C ASN A 320 24.22 16.58 32.04
N PHE A 321 25.45 17.06 32.33
CA PHE A 321 25.65 18.15 33.27
C PHE A 321 25.06 19.46 32.72
N LEU A 322 25.28 19.75 31.44
CA LEU A 322 24.72 20.90 30.76
C LEU A 322 23.19 20.85 30.67
N ASP A 323 22.61 19.68 30.44
CA ASP A 323 21.12 19.54 30.34
C ASP A 323 20.47 19.67 31.72
N LYS A 324 21.14 19.29 32.80
CA LYS A 324 20.68 19.56 34.18
C LYS A 324 20.72 21.04 34.53
N MET A 325 21.72 21.78 33.98
CA MET A 325 21.89 23.20 34.24
C MET A 325 21.02 24.08 33.31
N ALA A 326 20.74 23.59 32.09
CA ALA A 326 19.92 24.27 31.10
C ALA A 326 19.12 23.21 30.32
N PRO A 327 17.88 22.89 30.73
CA PRO A 327 17.02 21.94 30.03
C PRO A 327 16.92 22.26 28.53
N GLY A 328 17.21 21.29 27.66
CA GLY A 328 17.28 21.46 26.21
C GLY A 328 18.66 21.82 25.66
N ALA A 329 19.71 21.89 26.47
CA ALA A 329 21.07 22.19 26.00
C ALA A 329 21.60 21.14 25.03
N ILE A 330 21.25 19.84 25.22
CA ILE A 330 21.61 18.74 24.29
C ILE A 330 20.90 18.96 22.94
N ALA A 331 19.65 19.33 22.97
CA ALA A 331 18.86 19.62 21.78
C ALA A 331 19.41 20.83 21.02
N GLY A 332 19.79 21.89 21.74
CA GLY A 332 20.46 23.05 21.18
C GLY A 332 21.83 22.68 20.56
N ALA A 333 22.62 21.83 21.22
CA ALA A 333 23.92 21.38 20.70
C ALA A 333 23.78 20.56 19.41
N VAL A 334 22.78 19.67 19.31
CA VAL A 334 22.53 18.90 18.07
C VAL A 334 22.02 19.81 16.95
N SER A 335 21.20 20.79 17.27
CA SER A 335 20.76 21.81 16.29
C SER A 335 21.92 22.65 15.76
N LEU A 336 22.95 22.90 16.58
CA LEU A 336 24.17 23.60 16.16
C LEU A 336 25.13 22.71 15.34
N LEU A 337 25.03 21.39 15.45
CA LEU A 337 25.89 20.43 14.71
C LEU A 337 25.35 20.09 13.31
N GLY A 338 24.13 20.52 12.98
CA GLY A 338 23.53 20.41 11.65
C GLY A 338 23.56 21.73 10.88
N GLU A 339 23.38 21.65 9.57
CA GLU A 339 23.21 22.83 8.71
C GLU A 339 21.84 23.47 9.01
N GLN A 340 21.83 24.74 9.43
CA GLN A 340 20.60 25.47 9.67
C GLN A 340 19.96 25.83 8.34
N THR A 341 18.65 25.60 8.23
CA THR A 341 17.86 25.82 7.02
C THR A 341 16.42 26.15 7.38
N GLU A 342 15.58 26.29 6.39
CA GLU A 342 14.13 26.42 6.56
C GLU A 342 13.39 25.24 5.94
N LEU A 343 12.32 24.83 6.61
CA LEU A 343 11.39 23.82 6.11
C LEU A 343 9.96 24.34 6.35
N GLU A 344 9.24 24.63 5.26
CA GLU A 344 7.88 25.19 5.31
C GLU A 344 7.75 26.44 6.19
N GLY A 345 8.70 27.39 6.03
CA GLY A 345 8.70 28.66 6.77
C GLY A 345 9.10 28.54 8.25
N ARG A 346 9.60 27.38 8.70
CA ARG A 346 10.06 27.13 10.06
C ARG A 346 11.55 26.83 10.09
N ARG A 347 12.23 27.24 11.15
CA ARG A 347 13.63 26.88 11.37
C ARG A 347 13.77 25.36 11.41
N ALA A 348 14.72 24.84 10.66
CA ALA A 348 14.96 23.42 10.53
C ALA A 348 16.48 23.14 10.56
N THR A 349 16.82 21.93 10.93
CA THR A 349 18.20 21.45 10.93
C THR A 349 18.34 20.33 9.91
N LYS A 350 19.32 20.44 9.03
CA LYS A 350 19.63 19.44 8.02
C LYS A 350 20.83 18.63 8.47
N MET A 351 20.66 17.30 8.53
CA MET A 351 21.69 16.35 9.01
C MET A 351 21.66 15.08 8.17
N PRO A 352 22.83 14.43 7.97
CA PRO A 352 22.88 13.12 7.33
C PRO A 352 22.46 12.03 8.31
N LEU A 353 21.50 11.18 7.90
CA LEU A 353 21.21 9.91 8.54
C LEU A 353 21.99 8.83 7.78
N ARG A 354 23.04 8.31 8.42
CA ARG A 354 23.96 7.31 7.84
C ARG A 354 23.72 5.94 8.40
N PHE A 355 23.74 4.97 7.52
CA PHE A 355 23.73 3.55 7.86
C PHE A 355 25.08 2.96 7.44
N LYS A 356 25.81 2.40 8.38
CA LYS A 356 27.09 1.77 8.12
C LYS A 356 27.36 0.66 9.15
N ASP A 357 27.74 -0.53 8.67
CA ASP A 357 28.14 -1.67 9.53
C ASP A 357 27.12 -2.01 10.62
N GLY A 358 25.81 -1.97 10.29
CA GLY A 358 24.73 -2.23 11.24
C GLY A 358 24.49 -1.12 12.25
N VAL A 359 25.06 0.07 12.05
CA VAL A 359 24.86 1.23 12.92
C VAL A 359 24.16 2.36 12.17
N ALA A 360 23.12 2.92 12.78
CA ALA A 360 22.47 4.13 12.31
C ALA A 360 22.98 5.35 13.10
N THR A 361 23.39 6.41 12.38
CA THR A 361 23.84 7.69 12.98
C THR A 361 23.11 8.85 12.34
N LEU A 362 22.68 9.83 13.14
CA LEU A 362 22.09 11.09 12.69
C LEU A 362 23.08 12.22 12.99
N GLY A 363 23.73 12.75 11.96
CA GLY A 363 24.88 13.61 12.15
C GLY A 363 25.96 12.89 13.00
N PRO A 364 26.40 13.46 14.14
CA PRO A 364 27.36 12.85 15.06
C PRO A 364 26.71 11.88 16.06
N VAL A 365 25.37 11.80 16.13
CA VAL A 365 24.64 11.04 17.15
C VAL A 365 24.37 9.62 16.67
N LYS A 366 24.77 8.63 17.46
CA LYS A 366 24.44 7.22 17.22
C LYS A 366 23.00 6.96 17.68
N LEU A 367 22.12 6.55 16.75
CA LEU A 367 20.72 6.23 17.06
C LEU A 367 20.54 4.79 17.56
N GLY A 368 21.37 3.86 17.07
CA GLY A 368 21.25 2.47 17.46
C GLY A 368 21.88 1.50 16.46
N GLN A 369 21.63 0.21 16.71
CA GLN A 369 22.01 -0.87 15.78
C GLN A 369 20.81 -1.25 14.91
N THR A 370 21.06 -1.53 13.65
CA THR A 370 20.09 -2.10 12.72
C THR A 370 20.40 -3.58 12.55
N PRO A 371 19.40 -4.49 12.65
CA PRO A 371 19.63 -5.90 12.40
C PRO A 371 19.95 -6.16 10.92
N PRO A 372 20.65 -7.26 10.61
CA PRO A 372 20.77 -7.72 9.23
C PRO A 372 19.39 -8.17 8.71
N LEU A 373 19.14 -7.98 7.42
CA LEU A 373 17.87 -8.33 6.77
C LEU A 373 17.86 -9.77 6.24
N PHE A 374 19.03 -10.44 6.21
CA PHE A 374 19.18 -11.86 5.85
C PHE A 374 20.46 -12.46 6.43
#